data_6adb50129c2557fd58d5002fb2b4ad41
#
_entry.id   6adb50129c2557fd58d5002fb2b4ad41
#
_cell.length_a   1.000
_cell.length_b   1.000
_cell.length_c   1.000
_cell.angle_alpha   90.00
_cell.angle_beta   90.00
_cell.angle_gamma   90.00
#
_symmetry.space_group_name_H-M   'P 1'
#
loop_
_entity.id
_entity.type
_entity.pdbx_description
1 polymer ?
#
loop_
_entity_poly.entity_id
_entity_poly.type
_entity_poly.pdbx_seq_one_letter_code
_entity_poly.pdbx_strand_id
1 'polypeptide(L)'
;MISFDMGSGNSNVQEKVPETFQGYVECPVFSEDCSISLEKNHIVLAGRFRHLEVMYGEIITIHLTAYQLTLMTDSGQITISRMGQKLQWLYQKLYAAFNETVLEVFKVTGKALLELTGEYTAKEEGMLHGGPARIRLYEDCLCILPPNENARRLPLCFLKDAVVRNYTYELQMHSGERISFSKLGRELDILDRQMTERLHKLGKKTLEWQKEVAPDISSMQAAYVAGLMPYGRGAQFQKITEMAPSFAAAIDKQIKESRMANTYPWLLELCGGQDFWTGILPAPKQDSLLENMECLQDGNLELSKLSGLLNANKDESTSEVMPEKKAETVLWMLVPDKAKRIAAVELSLTENEAAATYIYRIPGAWEDFAIQIDRALEAGEFDRQLIQLSEEQLRLPENLEKRMLVKRTPALELLRKQFAGRAIHTSMDRWKKDIETCCNNTCITSSEKEKVMEKHCVTCGAKLQAGVKFCGQCGTRAI
;
A
#
# COMPACT_ATOMS: atom_id res chain seq x y z
N MET A 1 55.48 -7.42 35.74
CA MET A 1 55.01 -8.47 34.81
C MET A 1 53.54 -8.64 35.12
N ILE A 2 52.67 -7.99 34.35
CA ILE A 2 51.21 -8.08 34.48
C ILE A 2 50.73 -8.73 33.19
N SER A 3 50.23 -9.98 33.30
CA SER A 3 49.65 -10.72 32.19
C SER A 3 48.25 -10.24 31.94
N PHE A 4 47.98 -9.80 30.71
CA PHE A 4 46.65 -9.50 30.21
C PHE A 4 46.01 -10.82 29.71
N ASP A 5 44.95 -11.18 30.38
CA ASP A 5 44.09 -12.28 29.98
C ASP A 5 43.08 -11.79 28.94
N MET A 6 43.17 -12.29 27.73
CA MET A 6 42.23 -11.97 26.64
C MET A 6 41.01 -12.90 26.74
N GLY A 7 40.00 -12.45 27.44
CA GLY A 7 38.70 -13.09 27.48
C GLY A 7 38.01 -13.06 26.13
N SER A 8 37.83 -14.23 25.55
CA SER A 8 37.00 -14.47 24.36
C SER A 8 35.52 -14.15 24.69
N GLY A 9 35.04 -13.03 24.18
CA GLY A 9 33.63 -12.67 24.26
C GLY A 9 32.80 -13.56 23.33
N ASN A 10 32.20 -14.59 23.87
CA ASN A 10 31.08 -15.28 23.25
C ASN A 10 29.87 -14.35 23.27
N SER A 11 29.50 -13.79 22.12
CA SER A 11 28.22 -13.14 21.92
C SER A 11 27.11 -14.20 21.90
N ASN A 12 26.60 -14.54 23.08
CA ASN A 12 25.35 -15.25 23.21
C ASN A 12 24.23 -14.37 22.66
N VAL A 13 23.78 -14.66 21.44
CA VAL A 13 22.46 -14.25 20.95
C VAL A 13 21.46 -14.97 21.84
N GLN A 14 20.97 -14.29 22.88
CA GLN A 14 19.83 -14.78 23.65
C GLN A 14 18.61 -14.71 22.71
N GLU A 15 18.19 -15.85 22.18
CA GLU A 15 16.83 -16.03 21.66
C GLU A 15 15.88 -15.49 22.74
N LYS A 16 15.17 -14.41 22.43
CA LYS A 16 14.13 -13.87 23.31
C LYS A 16 13.05 -14.93 23.42
N VAL A 17 13.04 -15.65 24.53
CA VAL A 17 11.94 -16.56 24.88
C VAL A 17 10.64 -15.75 24.79
N PRO A 18 9.62 -16.19 24.02
CA PRO A 18 8.37 -15.47 23.87
C PRO A 18 7.76 -15.28 25.26
N GLU A 19 7.37 -14.06 25.56
CA GLU A 19 6.74 -13.73 26.85
C GLU A 19 5.32 -14.29 26.86
N THR A 20 5.07 -15.24 27.73
CA THR A 20 3.79 -15.94 27.85
C THR A 20 2.94 -15.33 28.95
N PHE A 21 1.68 -15.04 28.65
CA PHE A 21 0.69 -14.54 29.59
C PHE A 21 -0.31 -15.65 29.94
N GLN A 22 -1.01 -15.50 31.08
CA GLN A 22 -2.12 -16.37 31.48
C GLN A 22 -3.39 -15.52 31.59
N GLY A 23 -4.50 -15.98 30.99
CA GLY A 23 -5.77 -15.29 31.01
C GLY A 23 -6.93 -16.18 30.62
N TYR A 24 -8.15 -15.75 30.90
CA TYR A 24 -9.35 -16.43 30.44
C TYR A 24 -9.73 -15.90 29.06
N VAL A 25 -9.83 -16.82 28.10
CA VAL A 25 -10.15 -16.52 26.71
C VAL A 25 -11.57 -17.03 26.39
N GLU A 26 -12.37 -16.17 25.82
CA GLU A 26 -13.70 -16.49 25.29
C GLU A 26 -13.73 -16.17 23.79
N CYS A 27 -14.02 -17.18 22.99
CA CYS A 27 -14.09 -17.06 21.52
C CYS A 27 -15.18 -18.01 20.98
N PRO A 28 -15.55 -17.93 19.68
CA PRO A 28 -16.58 -18.80 19.10
C PRO A 28 -16.29 -20.30 19.21
N VAL A 29 -15.02 -20.69 19.44
CA VAL A 29 -14.58 -22.08 19.42
C VAL A 29 -14.49 -22.68 20.83
N PHE A 30 -14.12 -21.86 21.84
CA PHE A 30 -13.96 -22.30 23.23
C PHE A 30 -14.01 -21.13 24.23
N SER A 31 -14.16 -21.48 25.50
CA SER A 31 -14.10 -20.55 26.63
C SER A 31 -13.39 -21.23 27.79
N GLU A 32 -12.10 -20.92 28.00
CA GLU A 32 -11.25 -21.54 28.99
C GLU A 32 -10.05 -20.67 29.43
N ASP A 33 -9.35 -21.09 30.48
CA ASP A 33 -8.07 -20.49 30.86
C ASP A 33 -7.00 -20.90 29.86
N CYS A 34 -6.28 -19.91 29.28
CA CYS A 34 -5.29 -20.10 28.25
C CYS A 34 -3.94 -19.49 28.60
N SER A 35 -2.91 -20.10 28.06
CA SER A 35 -1.60 -19.50 27.87
C SER A 35 -1.63 -18.69 26.58
N ILE A 36 -1.16 -17.46 26.63
CA ILE A 36 -1.21 -16.49 25.54
C ILE A 36 0.22 -16.08 25.20
N SER A 37 0.68 -16.33 24.00
CA SER A 37 1.98 -15.88 23.48
C SER A 37 1.81 -15.00 22.25
N LEU A 38 2.73 -14.06 22.06
CA LEU A 38 2.79 -13.19 20.91
C LEU A 38 3.98 -13.59 20.04
N GLU A 39 3.68 -14.13 18.90
CA GLU A 39 4.66 -14.51 17.88
C GLU A 39 4.86 -13.35 16.89
N LYS A 40 5.76 -13.51 15.92
CA LYS A 40 6.09 -12.45 14.96
C LYS A 40 4.85 -11.96 14.20
N ASN A 41 4.02 -12.87 13.68
CA ASN A 41 2.91 -12.55 12.76
C ASN A 41 1.53 -12.93 13.32
N HIS A 42 1.45 -13.54 14.51
CA HIS A 42 0.20 -14.02 15.09
C HIS A 42 0.23 -14.06 16.62
N ILE A 43 -0.94 -14.12 17.21
CA ILE A 43 -1.13 -14.43 18.62
C ILE A 43 -1.56 -15.89 18.77
N VAL A 44 -0.97 -16.58 19.73
CA VAL A 44 -1.28 -17.97 20.07
C VAL A 44 -2.07 -18.02 21.36
N LEU A 45 -3.22 -18.69 21.33
CA LEU A 45 -4.11 -18.92 22.46
C LEU A 45 -4.17 -20.42 22.73
N ALA A 46 -3.41 -20.90 23.71
CA ALA A 46 -3.27 -22.31 24.03
C ALA A 46 -4.03 -22.64 25.33
N GLY A 47 -5.19 -23.28 25.19
CA GLY A 47 -5.97 -23.83 26.28
C GLY A 47 -5.54 -25.24 26.65
N ARG A 48 -6.31 -25.91 27.52
CA ARG A 48 -6.00 -27.26 27.98
C ARG A 48 -6.10 -28.30 26.87
N PHE A 49 -7.05 -28.15 25.95
CA PHE A 49 -7.31 -29.12 24.87
C PHE A 49 -7.41 -28.47 23.50
N ARG A 50 -7.32 -27.16 23.43
CA ARG A 50 -7.53 -26.38 22.22
C ARG A 50 -6.40 -25.40 22.01
N HIS A 51 -6.09 -25.19 20.74
CA HIS A 51 -5.06 -24.28 20.30
C HIS A 51 -5.65 -23.41 19.19
N LEU A 52 -5.50 -22.10 19.30
CA LEU A 52 -5.96 -21.16 18.29
C LEU A 52 -4.84 -20.18 17.98
N GLU A 53 -4.47 -20.08 16.72
CA GLU A 53 -3.56 -19.08 16.18
C GLU A 53 -4.40 -18.04 15.43
N VAL A 54 -4.17 -16.76 15.73
CA VAL A 54 -4.85 -15.65 15.10
C VAL A 54 -3.82 -14.74 14.48
N MET A 55 -3.79 -14.69 13.14
CA MET A 55 -2.88 -13.82 12.41
C MET A 55 -3.22 -12.36 12.69
N TYR A 56 -2.22 -11.49 12.86
CA TYR A 56 -2.47 -10.06 13.08
C TYR A 56 -3.25 -9.43 11.92
N GLY A 57 -3.09 -9.96 10.71
CA GLY A 57 -3.83 -9.52 9.52
C GLY A 57 -5.32 -9.83 9.54
N GLU A 58 -5.79 -10.76 10.38
CA GLU A 58 -7.21 -11.08 10.57
C GLU A 58 -7.89 -10.14 11.56
N ILE A 59 -7.11 -9.38 12.33
CA ILE A 59 -7.62 -8.48 13.38
C ILE A 59 -8.16 -7.20 12.72
N ILE A 60 -9.45 -6.96 12.91
CA ILE A 60 -10.16 -5.75 12.48
C ILE A 60 -9.98 -4.63 13.50
N THR A 61 -10.19 -4.94 14.80
CA THR A 61 -10.00 -3.96 15.89
C THR A 61 -9.45 -4.63 17.13
N ILE A 62 -8.66 -3.85 17.88
CA ILE A 62 -8.16 -4.19 19.22
C ILE A 62 -8.77 -3.19 20.20
N HIS A 63 -9.62 -3.63 21.09
CA HIS A 63 -10.30 -2.78 22.06
C HIS A 63 -9.96 -3.17 23.48
N LEU A 64 -9.41 -2.24 24.26
CA LEU A 64 -9.08 -2.44 25.67
C LEU A 64 -10.07 -1.71 26.56
N THR A 65 -10.65 -2.43 27.52
CA THR A 65 -11.39 -1.85 28.63
C THR A 65 -10.62 -2.07 29.95
N ALA A 66 -11.18 -1.64 31.08
CA ALA A 66 -10.54 -1.83 32.39
C ALA A 66 -10.28 -3.30 32.74
N TYR A 67 -11.09 -4.24 32.22
CA TYR A 67 -11.09 -5.64 32.67
C TYR A 67 -10.92 -6.65 31.55
N GLN A 68 -11.00 -6.23 30.28
CA GLN A 68 -10.94 -7.14 29.15
C GLN A 68 -10.31 -6.49 27.93
N LEU A 69 -9.62 -7.32 27.14
CA LEU A 69 -9.10 -7.03 25.82
C LEU A 69 -9.95 -7.79 24.81
N THR A 70 -10.53 -7.07 23.85
CA THR A 70 -11.39 -7.64 22.81
C THR A 70 -10.72 -7.49 21.46
N LEU A 71 -10.57 -8.59 20.74
CA LEU A 71 -10.13 -8.65 19.37
C LEU A 71 -11.33 -8.96 18.48
N MET A 72 -11.67 -8.07 17.57
CA MET A 72 -12.61 -8.37 16.50
C MET A 72 -11.83 -8.91 15.30
N THR A 73 -12.22 -10.06 14.81
CA THR A 73 -11.61 -10.71 13.64
C THR A 73 -12.66 -11.02 12.58
N ASP A 74 -12.23 -11.40 11.39
CA ASP A 74 -13.15 -11.87 10.33
C ASP A 74 -13.95 -13.11 10.75
N SER A 75 -13.41 -13.92 11.68
CA SER A 75 -14.02 -15.19 12.16
C SER A 75 -14.84 -15.02 13.44
N GLY A 76 -14.88 -13.82 14.02
CA GLY A 76 -15.65 -13.52 15.22
C GLY A 76 -14.87 -12.76 16.28
N GLN A 77 -15.49 -12.62 17.45
CA GLN A 77 -14.92 -11.88 18.57
C GLN A 77 -14.15 -12.82 19.51
N ILE A 78 -12.96 -12.36 19.94
CA ILE A 78 -12.14 -13.01 20.97
C ILE A 78 -12.02 -12.05 22.12
N THR A 79 -12.38 -12.49 23.33
CA THR A 79 -12.28 -11.69 24.55
C THR A 79 -11.28 -12.33 25.51
N ILE A 80 -10.32 -11.55 25.97
CA ILE A 80 -9.28 -11.96 26.95
C ILE A 80 -9.52 -11.20 28.26
N SER A 81 -9.58 -11.90 29.36
CA SER A 81 -9.92 -11.35 30.67
C SER A 81 -9.18 -12.03 31.82
N ARG A 82 -9.45 -11.64 33.05
CA ARG A 82 -8.89 -12.21 34.31
C ARG A 82 -7.37 -12.09 34.43
N MET A 83 -6.76 -11.06 33.80
CA MET A 83 -5.31 -10.84 33.81
C MET A 83 -4.82 -9.77 34.77
N GLY A 84 -5.72 -9.01 35.37
CA GLY A 84 -5.36 -7.87 36.22
C GLY A 84 -4.50 -6.84 35.46
N GLN A 85 -3.43 -6.37 36.10
CA GLN A 85 -2.52 -5.37 35.47
C GLN A 85 -1.78 -5.90 34.23
N LYS A 86 -1.62 -7.21 34.10
CA LYS A 86 -0.96 -7.81 32.93
C LYS A 86 -1.74 -7.60 31.63
N LEU A 87 -3.04 -7.30 31.74
CA LEU A 87 -3.88 -7.01 30.57
C LEU A 87 -3.40 -5.79 29.79
N GLN A 88 -2.99 -4.73 30.50
CA GLN A 88 -2.43 -3.53 29.89
C GLN A 88 -1.10 -3.81 29.17
N TRP A 89 -0.26 -4.68 29.73
CA TRP A 89 1.00 -5.08 29.10
C TRP A 89 0.76 -5.93 27.86
N LEU A 90 -0.16 -6.87 27.92
CA LEU A 90 -0.56 -7.66 26.76
C LEU A 90 -1.06 -6.76 25.64
N TYR A 91 -1.95 -5.81 25.94
CA TYR A 91 -2.45 -4.84 24.96
C TYR A 91 -1.31 -4.04 24.30
N GLN A 92 -0.39 -3.49 25.09
CA GLN A 92 0.71 -2.68 24.55
C GLN A 92 1.60 -3.49 23.62
N LYS A 93 1.93 -4.75 23.98
CA LYS A 93 2.76 -5.63 23.19
C LYS A 93 2.04 -6.10 21.92
N LEU A 94 0.78 -6.51 22.07
CA LEU A 94 -0.05 -6.92 20.93
C LEU A 94 -0.22 -5.77 19.92
N TYR A 95 -0.53 -4.56 20.42
CA TYR A 95 -0.68 -3.39 19.57
C TYR A 95 0.63 -3.01 18.89
N ALA A 96 1.78 -3.19 19.54
CA ALA A 96 3.07 -2.99 18.92
C ALA A 96 3.32 -4.03 17.80
N ALA A 97 3.13 -5.32 18.06
CA ALA A 97 3.29 -6.39 17.09
C ALA A 97 2.34 -6.22 15.88
N PHE A 98 1.07 -5.88 16.13
CA PHE A 98 0.09 -5.57 15.09
C PHE A 98 0.57 -4.41 14.19
N ASN A 99 1.11 -3.33 14.77
CA ASN A 99 1.61 -2.19 14.01
C ASN A 99 2.84 -2.54 13.19
N GLU A 100 3.76 -3.38 13.69
CA GLU A 100 4.92 -3.83 12.90
C GLU A 100 4.45 -4.64 11.68
N THR A 101 3.48 -5.54 11.82
CA THR A 101 2.87 -6.25 10.68
C THR A 101 2.23 -5.28 9.68
N VAL A 102 1.54 -4.25 10.15
CA VAL A 102 0.96 -3.21 9.26
C VAL A 102 2.04 -2.46 8.50
N LEU A 103 3.16 -2.12 9.15
CA LEU A 103 4.28 -1.43 8.50
C LEU A 103 5.01 -2.31 7.49
N GLU A 104 5.17 -3.61 7.77
CA GLU A 104 5.68 -4.59 6.81
C GLU A 104 4.79 -4.65 5.56
N VAL A 105 3.46 -4.71 5.74
CA VAL A 105 2.48 -4.70 4.64
C VAL A 105 2.54 -3.40 3.82
N PHE A 106 2.76 -2.26 4.46
CA PHE A 106 2.97 -0.97 3.80
C PHE A 106 4.36 -0.84 3.15
N LYS A 107 5.22 -1.84 3.32
CA LYS A 107 6.60 -1.86 2.82
C LYS A 107 7.40 -0.63 3.28
N VAL A 108 7.15 -0.20 4.50
CA VAL A 108 7.87 0.91 5.12
C VAL A 108 9.26 0.44 5.51
N THR A 109 10.29 1.08 4.95
CA THR A 109 11.69 0.76 5.21
C THR A 109 12.35 1.77 6.14
N GLY A 110 13.41 1.34 6.82
CA GLY A 110 14.18 2.20 7.71
C GLY A 110 13.55 2.40 9.09
N LYS A 111 14.21 3.22 9.91
CA LYS A 111 13.76 3.52 11.27
C LYS A 111 12.83 4.73 11.27
N ALA A 112 11.82 4.72 12.14
CA ALA A 112 11.01 5.90 12.40
C ALA A 112 11.89 7.05 12.91
N LEU A 113 11.76 8.22 12.28
CA LEU A 113 12.47 9.46 12.67
C LEU A 113 11.76 10.14 13.84
N LEU A 114 10.46 9.94 13.93
CA LEU A 114 9.62 10.48 14.98
C LEU A 114 8.48 9.50 15.25
N GLU A 115 8.19 9.23 16.53
CA GLU A 115 7.04 8.47 16.97
C GLU A 115 6.24 9.28 17.99
N LEU A 116 4.95 9.46 17.74
CA LEU A 116 4.03 10.26 18.54
C LEU A 116 2.79 9.45 18.86
N THR A 117 2.10 9.90 19.91
CA THR A 117 0.76 9.41 20.25
C THR A 117 -0.20 10.59 20.28
N GLY A 118 -1.33 10.45 19.61
CA GLY A 118 -2.35 11.50 19.54
C GLY A 118 -3.69 10.97 19.08
N GLU A 119 -4.58 11.88 18.75
CA GLU A 119 -5.83 11.54 18.06
C GLU A 119 -5.76 12.01 16.62
N TYR A 120 -6.19 11.16 15.71
CA TYR A 120 -6.34 11.52 14.30
C TYR A 120 -7.81 11.61 13.91
N THR A 121 -8.07 12.38 12.88
CA THR A 121 -9.34 12.41 12.16
C THR A 121 -9.02 12.42 10.68
N ALA A 122 -9.60 11.47 9.93
CA ALA A 122 -9.45 11.35 8.49
C ALA A 122 -10.82 11.47 7.83
N LYS A 123 -10.90 12.32 6.80
CA LYS A 123 -12.10 12.45 5.96
C LYS A 123 -11.77 11.91 4.57
N GLU A 124 -12.41 10.79 4.23
CA GLU A 124 -12.25 10.07 2.97
C GLU A 124 -13.63 9.82 2.35
N GLU A 125 -13.84 10.23 1.10
CA GLU A 125 -15.11 10.01 0.36
C GLU A 125 -16.40 10.39 1.13
N GLY A 126 -16.31 11.40 2.01
CA GLY A 126 -17.43 11.83 2.86
C GLY A 126 -17.60 11.09 4.16
N MET A 127 -16.88 10.00 4.40
CA MET A 127 -16.82 9.30 5.68
C MET A 127 -15.77 9.93 6.59
N LEU A 128 -16.06 9.94 7.89
CA LEU A 128 -15.17 10.45 8.93
C LEU A 128 -14.70 9.27 9.79
N HIS A 129 -13.39 9.05 9.81
CA HIS A 129 -12.74 8.10 10.69
C HIS A 129 -11.90 8.85 11.71
N GLY A 130 -11.73 8.31 12.91
CA GLY A 130 -10.89 8.96 13.89
C GLY A 130 -10.74 8.16 15.17
N GLY A 131 -9.83 8.62 16.01
CA GLY A 131 -9.56 8.02 17.31
C GLY A 131 -8.09 8.11 17.71
N PRO A 132 -7.71 7.44 18.80
CA PRO A 132 -6.31 7.36 19.22
C PRO A 132 -5.49 6.58 18.23
N ALA A 133 -4.27 7.06 17.94
CA ALA A 133 -3.33 6.38 17.07
C ALA A 133 -1.89 6.65 17.49
N ARG A 134 -0.98 5.75 17.11
CA ARG A 134 0.44 6.06 16.99
C ARG A 134 0.68 6.67 15.61
N ILE A 135 1.55 7.67 15.57
CA ILE A 135 1.90 8.40 14.37
C ILE A 135 3.41 8.25 14.22
N ARG A 136 3.86 7.69 13.11
CA ARG A 136 5.29 7.50 12.83
C ARG A 136 5.67 8.21 11.55
N LEU A 137 6.71 9.05 11.62
CA LEU A 137 7.29 9.71 10.47
C LEU A 137 8.54 8.98 10.02
N TYR A 138 8.63 8.71 8.73
CA TYR A 138 9.76 8.11 8.03
C TYR A 138 10.36 9.08 7.02
N GLU A 139 11.38 8.65 6.28
CA GLU A 139 12.07 9.51 5.29
C GLU A 139 11.12 9.96 4.16
N ASP A 140 10.23 9.10 3.71
CA ASP A 140 9.36 9.29 2.54
C ASP A 140 7.86 9.28 2.83
N CYS A 141 7.46 8.91 4.04
CA CYS A 141 6.05 8.79 4.41
C CYS A 141 5.77 9.07 5.89
N LEU A 142 4.50 9.37 6.17
CA LEU A 142 3.93 9.39 7.50
C LEU A 142 2.93 8.24 7.64
N CYS A 143 3.02 7.46 8.72
CA CYS A 143 2.11 6.36 9.01
C CYS A 143 1.21 6.69 10.19
N ILE A 144 -0.09 6.43 10.02
CA ILE A 144 -1.11 6.52 11.07
C ILE A 144 -1.47 5.09 11.44
N LEU A 145 -1.28 4.74 12.70
CA LEU A 145 -1.37 3.38 13.19
C LEU A 145 -2.39 3.32 14.35
N PRO A 146 -3.71 3.35 14.09
CA PRO A 146 -4.73 3.13 15.10
C PRO A 146 -4.83 1.63 15.44
N PRO A 147 -5.47 1.25 16.56
CA PRO A 147 -5.68 -0.15 16.95
C PRO A 147 -6.81 -0.82 16.13
N ASN A 148 -6.86 -0.56 14.83
CA ASN A 148 -7.88 -1.09 13.91
C ASN A 148 -7.40 -1.09 12.45
N GLU A 149 -8.29 -1.47 11.53
CA GLU A 149 -7.98 -1.54 10.10
C GLU A 149 -7.85 -0.17 9.38
N ASN A 150 -8.10 0.95 10.08
CA ASN A 150 -7.98 2.29 9.49
C ASN A 150 -6.54 2.85 9.49
N ALA A 151 -5.53 1.98 9.63
CA ALA A 151 -4.15 2.40 9.45
C ALA A 151 -3.93 2.95 8.03
N ARG A 152 -3.10 4.00 7.91
CA ARG A 152 -2.81 4.66 6.62
C ARG A 152 -1.31 4.95 6.50
N ARG A 153 -0.78 4.73 5.29
CA ARG A 153 0.53 5.25 4.87
C ARG A 153 0.31 6.45 3.95
N LEU A 154 0.90 7.57 4.28
CA LEU A 154 0.79 8.84 3.57
C LEU A 154 2.16 9.18 2.95
N PRO A 155 2.41 8.84 1.67
CA PRO A 155 3.66 9.19 1.01
C PRO A 155 3.78 10.70 0.84
N LEU A 156 4.95 11.26 1.19
CA LEU A 156 5.18 12.71 1.16
C LEU A 156 5.11 13.30 -0.25
N CYS A 157 5.39 12.50 -1.29
CA CYS A 157 5.26 12.94 -2.69
C CYS A 157 3.80 13.21 -3.12
N PHE A 158 2.81 12.69 -2.39
CA PHE A 158 1.39 12.99 -2.61
C PHE A 158 0.84 14.06 -1.66
N LEU A 159 1.67 14.64 -0.78
CA LEU A 159 1.24 15.70 0.11
C LEU A 159 1.03 17.01 -0.68
N LYS A 160 -0.15 17.58 -0.55
CA LYS A 160 -0.52 18.85 -1.19
C LYS A 160 -0.31 20.04 -0.27
N ASP A 161 -0.68 19.88 1.01
CA ASP A 161 -0.59 20.94 2.01
C ASP A 161 -0.43 20.34 3.41
N ALA A 162 0.32 21.03 4.27
CA ALA A 162 0.53 20.69 5.66
C ALA A 162 0.57 21.97 6.49
N VAL A 163 -0.34 22.11 7.45
CA VAL A 163 -0.49 23.37 8.20
C VAL A 163 -0.90 23.12 9.65
N VAL A 164 -0.33 23.91 10.54
CA VAL A 164 -0.76 23.99 11.96
C VAL A 164 -1.90 24.99 12.10
N ARG A 165 -3.05 24.58 12.61
CA ARG A 165 -4.20 25.43 12.94
C ARG A 165 -4.84 24.99 14.24
N ASN A 166 -5.11 25.91 15.16
CA ASN A 166 -5.85 25.64 16.40
C ASN A 166 -5.34 24.39 17.16
N TYR A 167 -4.02 24.28 17.35
CA TYR A 167 -3.36 23.15 18.01
C TYR A 167 -3.59 21.80 17.31
N THR A 168 -3.94 21.82 16.04
CA THR A 168 -4.14 20.66 15.18
C THR A 168 -3.17 20.72 14.02
N TYR A 169 -2.57 19.62 13.64
CA TYR A 169 -1.77 19.48 12.42
C TYR A 169 -2.65 18.93 11.31
N GLU A 170 -2.90 19.73 10.28
CA GLU A 170 -3.78 19.38 9.17
C GLU A 170 -2.98 19.04 7.93
N LEU A 171 -3.26 17.88 7.33
CA LEU A 171 -2.69 17.41 6.08
C LEU A 171 -3.76 17.32 5.01
N GLN A 172 -3.43 17.76 3.80
CA GLN A 172 -4.22 17.55 2.61
C GLN A 172 -3.39 16.80 1.57
N MET A 173 -3.90 15.65 1.12
CA MET A 173 -3.28 14.84 0.06
C MET A 173 -3.80 15.25 -1.32
N HIS A 174 -3.00 15.08 -2.35
CA HIS A 174 -3.44 15.24 -3.74
C HIS A 174 -4.55 14.25 -4.11
N SER A 175 -4.57 13.07 -3.49
CA SER A 175 -5.63 12.05 -3.62
C SER A 175 -6.98 12.44 -2.99
N GLY A 176 -7.07 13.64 -2.38
CA GLY A 176 -8.30 14.19 -1.81
C GLY A 176 -8.50 13.89 -0.32
N GLU A 177 -7.72 13.03 0.26
CA GLU A 177 -7.75 12.72 1.70
C GLU A 177 -7.38 13.96 2.52
N ARG A 178 -8.12 14.19 3.60
CA ARG A 178 -7.82 15.22 4.61
C ARG A 178 -7.69 14.58 5.96
N ILE A 179 -6.56 14.82 6.58
CA ILE A 179 -6.20 14.21 7.85
C ILE A 179 -5.81 15.31 8.82
N SER A 180 -6.26 15.19 10.05
CA SER A 180 -5.84 16.10 11.11
C SER A 180 -5.39 15.31 12.34
N PHE A 181 -4.37 15.84 13.02
CA PHE A 181 -3.82 15.29 14.26
C PHE A 181 -4.03 16.29 15.39
N SER A 182 -4.57 15.84 16.48
CA SER A 182 -4.81 16.61 17.70
C SER A 182 -4.24 15.91 18.94
N LYS A 183 -4.26 16.61 20.08
CA LYS A 183 -3.73 16.12 21.36
C LYS A 183 -2.24 15.76 21.33
N LEU A 184 -1.46 16.39 20.44
CA LEU A 184 -0.01 16.20 20.34
C LEU A 184 0.78 17.01 21.39
N GLY A 185 0.15 18.01 22.00
CA GLY A 185 0.82 18.86 23.00
C GLY A 185 2.08 19.55 22.41
N ARG A 186 3.20 19.42 23.10
CA ARG A 186 4.50 20.00 22.69
C ARG A 186 5.11 19.30 21.47
N GLU A 187 4.65 18.11 21.14
CA GLU A 187 5.16 17.33 20.02
C GLU A 187 4.67 17.85 18.68
N LEU A 188 3.66 18.74 18.67
CA LEU A 188 3.12 19.39 17.47
C LEU A 188 4.21 20.18 16.71
N ASP A 189 4.99 21.00 17.43
CA ASP A 189 6.06 21.81 16.82
C ASP A 189 7.21 20.92 16.30
N ILE A 190 7.44 19.80 16.98
CA ILE A 190 8.47 18.82 16.57
C ILE A 190 8.03 18.16 15.26
N LEU A 191 6.76 17.75 15.17
CA LEU A 191 6.19 17.15 13.96
C LEU A 191 6.26 18.11 12.78
N ASP A 192 5.83 19.36 12.95
CA ASP A 192 5.84 20.37 11.89
C ASP A 192 7.27 20.63 11.36
N ARG A 193 8.23 20.78 12.26
CA ARG A 193 9.63 20.95 11.89
C ARG A 193 10.20 19.75 11.14
N GLN A 194 9.94 18.51 11.63
CA GLN A 194 10.42 17.30 10.99
C GLN A 194 9.75 17.07 9.63
N MET A 195 8.46 17.34 9.49
CA MET A 195 7.76 17.28 8.22
C MET A 195 8.35 18.26 7.20
N THR A 196 8.58 19.51 7.61
CA THR A 196 9.20 20.53 6.77
C THR A 196 10.60 20.08 6.30
N GLU A 197 11.41 19.50 7.19
CA GLU A 197 12.73 18.98 6.84
C GLU A 197 12.64 17.83 5.80
N ARG A 198 11.67 16.91 5.95
CA ARG A 198 11.48 15.80 4.98
C ARG A 198 11.04 16.33 3.62
N LEU A 199 10.11 17.30 3.59
CA LEU A 199 9.67 17.93 2.34
C LEU A 199 10.81 18.65 1.62
N HIS A 200 11.69 19.33 2.35
CA HIS A 200 12.90 19.93 1.76
C HIS A 200 13.84 18.86 1.18
N LYS A 201 14.05 17.72 1.89
CA LYS A 201 14.88 16.62 1.38
C LYS A 201 14.25 15.99 0.14
N LEU A 202 12.93 15.77 0.13
CA LEU A 202 12.20 15.29 -1.04
C LEU A 202 12.38 16.25 -2.23
N GLY A 203 12.24 17.56 -2.01
CA GLY A 203 12.47 18.57 -3.03
C GLY A 203 13.88 18.50 -3.62
N LYS A 204 14.90 18.39 -2.75
CA LYS A 204 16.29 18.25 -3.18
C LYS A 204 16.49 16.96 -4.01
N LYS A 205 16.03 15.82 -3.52
CA LYS A 205 16.07 14.54 -4.23
C LYS A 205 15.38 14.61 -5.58
N THR A 206 14.24 15.32 -5.64
CA THR A 206 13.50 15.53 -6.90
C THR A 206 14.33 16.31 -7.92
N LEU A 207 14.97 17.40 -7.52
CA LEU A 207 15.81 18.21 -8.42
C LEU A 207 17.05 17.45 -8.90
N GLU A 208 17.67 16.64 -8.04
CA GLU A 208 18.82 15.80 -8.39
C GLU A 208 18.41 14.75 -9.42
N TRP A 209 17.32 14.02 -9.17
CA TRP A 209 16.77 13.03 -10.08
C TRP A 209 16.37 13.62 -11.44
N GLN A 210 15.74 14.82 -11.47
CA GLN A 210 15.38 15.46 -12.73
C GLN A 210 16.58 15.80 -13.61
N LYS A 211 17.71 16.19 -13.01
CA LYS A 211 18.97 16.40 -13.71
C LYS A 211 19.59 15.11 -14.24
N GLU A 212 19.38 13.98 -13.56
CA GLU A 212 19.77 12.66 -14.06
C GLU A 212 18.97 12.27 -15.30
N VAL A 213 17.65 12.54 -15.29
CA VAL A 213 16.73 12.24 -16.41
C VAL A 213 17.00 13.17 -17.61
N ALA A 214 17.19 14.47 -17.36
CA ALA A 214 17.42 15.48 -18.38
C ALA A 214 18.54 16.45 -17.92
N PRO A 215 19.82 16.15 -18.24
CA PRO A 215 20.96 16.96 -17.80
C PRO A 215 20.89 18.42 -18.24
N ASP A 216 20.24 18.71 -19.36
CA ASP A 216 20.12 20.05 -19.96
C ASP A 216 18.92 20.85 -19.40
N ILE A 217 18.19 20.34 -18.43
CA ILE A 217 17.07 21.06 -17.82
C ILE A 217 17.54 22.32 -17.10
N SER A 218 16.93 23.48 -17.39
CA SER A 218 17.25 24.70 -16.68
C SER A 218 16.73 24.67 -15.23
N SER A 219 17.35 25.43 -14.32
CA SER A 219 16.93 25.48 -12.92
C SER A 219 15.46 25.92 -12.73
N MET A 220 14.97 26.84 -13.60
CA MET A 220 13.59 27.30 -13.55
C MET A 220 12.62 26.18 -13.98
N GLN A 221 12.95 25.48 -15.07
CA GLN A 221 12.16 24.33 -15.54
C GLN A 221 12.17 23.20 -14.53
N ALA A 222 13.32 22.89 -13.95
CA ALA A 222 13.44 21.87 -12.90
C ALA A 222 12.56 22.21 -11.68
N ALA A 223 12.58 23.45 -11.22
CA ALA A 223 11.74 23.90 -10.10
C ALA A 223 10.24 23.77 -10.42
N TYR A 224 9.83 24.11 -11.64
CA TYR A 224 8.44 23.95 -12.08
C TYR A 224 8.02 22.49 -12.12
N VAL A 225 8.82 21.63 -12.77
CA VAL A 225 8.55 20.20 -12.87
C VAL A 225 8.55 19.55 -11.48
N ALA A 226 9.41 19.99 -10.54
CA ALA A 226 9.43 19.48 -9.17
C ALA A 226 8.10 19.70 -8.44
N GLY A 227 7.40 20.80 -8.71
CA GLY A 227 6.06 21.04 -8.19
C GLY A 227 5.00 20.14 -8.81
N LEU A 228 5.12 19.80 -10.08
CA LEU A 228 4.18 18.92 -10.79
C LEU A 228 4.43 17.44 -10.51
N MET A 229 5.68 17.02 -10.57
CA MET A 229 6.16 15.64 -10.57
C MET A 229 7.28 15.47 -9.55
N PRO A 230 6.99 15.48 -8.26
CA PRO A 230 7.97 15.14 -7.23
C PRO A 230 8.40 13.68 -7.37
N TYR A 231 9.60 13.37 -6.89
CA TYR A 231 10.12 12.00 -6.91
C TYR A 231 9.13 11.02 -6.27
N GLY A 232 8.67 10.03 -7.03
CA GLY A 232 7.70 9.03 -6.59
C GLY A 232 6.26 9.25 -7.09
N ARG A 233 5.99 10.34 -7.80
CA ARG A 233 4.66 10.65 -8.34
C ARG A 233 4.74 11.02 -9.82
N GLY A 234 3.74 10.61 -10.60
CA GLY A 234 3.58 11.03 -11.99
C GLY A 234 2.94 12.41 -12.16
N ALA A 235 2.88 12.88 -13.40
CA ALA A 235 2.23 14.14 -13.76
C ALA A 235 1.67 14.09 -15.20
N GLN A 236 0.80 15.05 -15.51
CA GLN A 236 0.24 15.22 -16.85
C GLN A 236 1.34 15.63 -17.83
N PHE A 237 1.56 14.81 -18.86
CA PHE A 237 2.65 14.98 -19.82
C PHE A 237 2.57 16.30 -20.60
N GLN A 238 1.37 16.73 -20.95
CA GLN A 238 1.16 18.00 -21.64
C GLN A 238 1.70 19.19 -20.83
N LYS A 239 1.43 19.25 -19.52
CA LYS A 239 1.93 20.33 -18.64
C LYS A 239 3.46 20.33 -18.56
N ILE A 240 4.08 19.13 -18.55
CA ILE A 240 5.54 19.01 -18.57
C ILE A 240 6.08 19.54 -19.91
N THR A 241 5.45 19.16 -21.03
CA THR A 241 5.87 19.59 -22.37
C THR A 241 5.81 21.10 -22.57
N GLU A 242 4.76 21.76 -22.04
CA GLU A 242 4.59 23.20 -22.13
C GLU A 242 5.68 24.00 -21.39
N MET A 243 6.12 23.51 -20.23
CA MET A 243 7.01 24.26 -19.35
C MET A 243 8.46 23.76 -19.34
N ALA A 244 8.69 22.48 -19.64
CA ALA A 244 10.02 21.87 -19.66
C ALA A 244 10.17 20.88 -20.83
N PRO A 245 10.19 21.38 -22.08
CA PRO A 245 10.21 20.54 -23.26
C PRO A 245 11.41 19.59 -23.33
N SER A 246 12.57 19.97 -22.79
CA SER A 246 13.75 19.09 -22.72
C SER A 246 13.51 17.89 -21.80
N PHE A 247 12.84 18.08 -20.66
CA PHE A 247 12.48 17.00 -19.76
C PHE A 247 11.41 16.08 -20.36
N ALA A 248 10.40 16.66 -21.02
CA ALA A 248 9.40 15.90 -21.75
C ALA A 248 10.04 15.04 -22.87
N ALA A 249 10.97 15.61 -23.64
CA ALA A 249 11.70 14.88 -24.68
C ALA A 249 12.54 13.73 -24.11
N ALA A 250 13.15 13.92 -22.92
CA ALA A 250 13.89 12.86 -22.25
C ALA A 250 12.97 11.71 -21.80
N ILE A 251 11.79 12.01 -21.25
CA ILE A 251 10.78 10.99 -20.91
C ILE A 251 10.29 10.27 -22.16
N ASP A 252 9.91 10.99 -23.20
CA ASP A 252 9.44 10.41 -24.47
C ASP A 252 10.48 9.46 -25.07
N LYS A 253 11.77 9.85 -25.06
CA LYS A 253 12.87 8.99 -25.46
C LYS A 253 12.94 7.72 -24.63
N GLN A 254 12.86 7.82 -23.31
CA GLN A 254 12.91 6.65 -22.42
C GLN A 254 11.72 5.71 -22.64
N ILE A 255 10.51 6.24 -22.89
CA ILE A 255 9.33 5.42 -23.22
C ILE A 255 9.61 4.64 -24.52
N LYS A 256 10.14 5.29 -25.55
CA LYS A 256 10.49 4.67 -26.86
C LYS A 256 11.61 3.64 -26.76
N GLU A 257 12.50 3.76 -25.78
CA GLU A 257 13.59 2.81 -25.51
C GLU A 257 13.17 1.69 -24.51
N SER A 258 11.98 1.81 -23.89
CA SER A 258 11.46 0.85 -22.94
C SER A 258 10.69 -0.29 -23.60
N ARG A 259 10.23 -1.24 -22.78
CA ARG A 259 9.33 -2.32 -23.21
C ARG A 259 7.97 -1.83 -23.74
N MET A 260 7.59 -0.58 -23.43
CA MET A 260 6.38 0.06 -23.95
C MET A 260 6.53 0.58 -25.40
N ALA A 261 7.70 0.53 -26.01
CA ALA A 261 7.97 1.08 -27.34
C ALA A 261 6.93 0.66 -28.40
N ASN A 262 6.54 -0.61 -28.40
CA ASN A 262 5.59 -1.16 -29.38
C ASN A 262 4.14 -0.73 -29.12
N THR A 263 3.75 -0.54 -27.87
CA THR A 263 2.39 -0.15 -27.48
C THR A 263 2.22 1.35 -27.40
N TYR A 264 3.30 2.11 -27.28
CA TYR A 264 3.28 3.56 -27.14
C TYR A 264 2.49 4.28 -28.26
N PRO A 265 2.68 3.96 -29.57
CA PRO A 265 1.86 4.57 -30.62
C PRO A 265 0.36 4.28 -30.48
N TRP A 266 0.01 3.07 -30.00
CA TRP A 266 -1.40 2.69 -29.78
C TRP A 266 -2.03 3.48 -28.63
N LEU A 267 -1.26 3.71 -27.57
CA LEU A 267 -1.68 4.52 -26.42
C LEU A 267 -1.89 5.99 -26.81
N LEU A 268 -0.98 6.55 -27.64
CA LEU A 268 -1.12 7.91 -28.17
C LEU A 268 -2.35 8.07 -29.06
N GLU A 269 -2.66 7.07 -29.89
CA GLU A 269 -3.89 7.07 -30.70
C GLU A 269 -5.15 7.06 -29.80
N LEU A 270 -5.13 6.33 -28.69
CA LEU A 270 -6.25 6.24 -27.75
C LEU A 270 -6.60 7.58 -27.11
N CYS A 271 -5.61 8.40 -26.75
CA CYS A 271 -5.83 9.73 -26.10
C CYS A 271 -5.80 10.90 -27.09
N GLY A 272 -5.65 10.65 -28.39
CA GLY A 272 -5.58 11.71 -29.40
C GLY A 272 -4.34 12.60 -29.30
N GLY A 273 -3.23 12.12 -28.71
CA GLY A 273 -1.95 12.83 -28.70
C GLY A 273 -1.23 12.85 -27.35
N GLN A 274 -1.11 14.03 -26.70
CA GLN A 274 -0.28 14.23 -25.51
C GLN A 274 -1.05 14.29 -24.17
N ASP A 275 -2.35 14.08 -24.19
CA ASP A 275 -3.18 14.16 -22.97
C ASP A 275 -3.15 12.86 -22.17
N PHE A 276 -1.96 12.52 -21.65
CA PHE A 276 -1.78 11.38 -20.76
C PHE A 276 -1.01 11.78 -19.50
N TRP A 277 -1.09 10.95 -18.49
CA TRP A 277 -0.31 11.06 -17.26
C TRP A 277 0.86 10.09 -17.31
N THR A 278 2.04 10.49 -16.87
CA THR A 278 3.21 9.62 -16.87
C THR A 278 4.04 9.84 -15.62
N GLY A 279 4.76 8.78 -15.24
CA GLY A 279 5.77 8.82 -14.20
C GLY A 279 6.98 7.97 -14.60
N ILE A 280 8.09 8.26 -13.95
CA ILE A 280 9.37 7.60 -14.17
C ILE A 280 10.12 7.54 -12.84
N LEU A 281 10.62 6.36 -12.48
CA LEU A 281 11.47 6.16 -11.31
C LEU A 281 12.64 5.25 -11.67
N PRO A 282 13.82 5.43 -11.08
CA PRO A 282 14.84 4.39 -11.08
C PRO A 282 14.25 3.13 -10.42
N ALA A 283 14.49 1.96 -11.01
CA ALA A 283 14.10 0.72 -10.36
C ALA A 283 14.80 0.60 -8.99
N PRO A 284 14.15 0.05 -7.98
CA PRO A 284 14.78 -0.20 -6.70
C PRO A 284 16.03 -1.05 -6.92
N LYS A 285 17.16 -0.64 -6.37
CA LYS A 285 18.40 -1.42 -6.45
C LYS A 285 18.14 -2.79 -5.83
N GLN A 286 18.49 -3.85 -6.52
CA GLN A 286 18.34 -5.24 -6.05
C GLN A 286 19.08 -5.54 -4.73
N ASP A 287 19.97 -4.65 -4.28
CA ASP A 287 20.73 -4.78 -3.02
C ASP A 287 19.82 -4.80 -1.78
N SER A 288 18.63 -4.21 -1.82
CA SER A 288 17.67 -4.27 -0.71
C SER A 288 17.06 -5.66 -0.49
N LEU A 289 17.09 -6.53 -1.49
CA LEU A 289 16.63 -7.92 -1.35
C LEU A 289 17.71 -8.82 -0.75
N LEU A 290 19.00 -8.52 -0.99
CA LEU A 290 20.12 -9.28 -0.44
C LEU A 290 20.38 -8.90 1.03
N GLU A 291 20.28 -7.63 1.41
CA GLU A 291 20.37 -7.21 2.82
C GLU A 291 19.24 -7.78 3.68
N ASN A 292 18.02 -7.95 3.13
CA ASN A 292 16.94 -8.63 3.82
C ASN A 292 17.11 -10.16 3.88
N MET A 293 17.88 -10.75 2.97
CA MET A 293 18.22 -12.18 3.02
C MET A 293 19.36 -12.48 3.99
N GLU A 294 20.30 -11.56 4.23
CA GLU A 294 21.34 -11.73 5.25
C GLU A 294 20.76 -11.69 6.68
N CYS A 295 19.66 -10.99 6.92
CA CYS A 295 18.95 -11.05 8.21
C CYS A 295 18.17 -12.36 8.44
N LEU A 296 18.03 -13.23 7.44
CA LEU A 296 17.34 -14.53 7.54
C LEU A 296 18.30 -15.71 7.60
N GLN A 297 19.63 -15.49 7.58
CA GLN A 297 20.64 -16.56 7.61
C GLN A 297 21.18 -16.88 9.00
N ASP A 298 20.33 -16.95 10.03
CA ASP A 298 20.65 -17.70 11.26
C ASP A 298 19.83 -18.98 11.33
N GLY A 299 20.11 -19.91 10.42
CA GLY A 299 19.49 -21.24 10.41
C GLY A 299 20.12 -22.14 9.36
N ASN A 300 21.30 -22.73 9.69
CA ASN A 300 21.91 -23.92 9.10
C ASN A 300 21.34 -24.44 7.77
N LEU A 301 21.84 -23.91 6.64
CA LEU A 301 21.89 -24.65 5.38
C LEU A 301 23.25 -24.41 4.70
N GLU A 302 23.99 -25.49 4.47
CA GLU A 302 25.35 -25.47 3.91
C GLU A 302 25.43 -24.70 2.59
N LEU A 303 26.03 -23.52 2.64
CA LEU A 303 26.38 -22.66 1.48
C LEU A 303 27.36 -23.34 0.51
N SER A 304 27.95 -24.50 0.86
CA SER A 304 28.90 -25.22 0.02
C SER A 304 28.30 -25.82 -1.24
N LYS A 305 26.97 -25.99 -1.30
CA LYS A 305 26.29 -26.58 -2.49
C LYS A 305 25.86 -25.54 -3.53
N LEU A 306 25.73 -24.27 -3.18
CA LEU A 306 25.39 -23.22 -4.15
C LEU A 306 26.61 -22.61 -4.86
N SER A 307 27.78 -22.59 -4.21
CA SER A 307 29.02 -22.11 -4.86
C SER A 307 29.50 -23.03 -5.97
N GLY A 308 29.13 -24.31 -5.93
CA GLY A 308 29.46 -25.28 -6.99
C GLY A 308 28.67 -25.10 -8.29
N LEU A 309 27.51 -24.48 -8.26
CA LEU A 309 26.66 -24.23 -9.42
C LEU A 309 26.99 -22.90 -10.14
N LEU A 310 27.63 -21.96 -9.45
CA LEU A 310 28.03 -20.64 -9.99
C LEU A 310 29.46 -20.66 -10.58
N ASN A 311 30.28 -21.67 -10.30
CA ASN A 311 31.67 -21.75 -10.76
C ASN A 311 31.90 -22.68 -11.97
N ALA A 312 30.87 -23.21 -12.60
CA ALA A 312 31.00 -24.17 -13.70
C ALA A 312 31.23 -23.54 -15.10
N ASN A 313 31.37 -22.23 -15.23
CA ASN A 313 31.68 -21.57 -16.50
C ASN A 313 32.65 -20.39 -16.28
N LYS A 314 33.90 -20.70 -15.94
CA LYS A 314 35.03 -19.80 -16.14
C LYS A 314 36.01 -20.48 -17.07
N ASP A 315 35.81 -20.33 -18.37
CA ASP A 315 36.88 -20.41 -19.33
C ASP A 315 37.45 -19.00 -19.56
N GLU A 316 38.76 -18.92 -19.34
CA GLU A 316 39.57 -17.72 -19.54
C GLU A 316 39.59 -17.35 -21.01
N SER A 317 39.17 -16.13 -21.37
CA SER A 317 39.88 -15.21 -22.24
C SER A 317 38.94 -14.09 -22.68
N THR A 318 39.49 -12.89 -22.64
CA THR A 318 38.99 -11.57 -23.09
C THR A 318 38.31 -10.72 -22.06
N SER A 319 39.08 -9.75 -21.55
CA SER A 319 38.62 -8.57 -20.85
C SER A 319 37.80 -7.65 -21.75
N GLU A 320 36.57 -8.01 -22.05
CA GLU A 320 35.58 -7.05 -22.51
C GLU A 320 34.97 -6.40 -21.24
N VAL A 321 35.18 -5.10 -21.10
CA VAL A 321 34.49 -4.24 -20.14
C VAL A 321 33.00 -4.44 -20.37
N MET A 322 32.35 -5.22 -19.52
CA MET A 322 30.90 -5.35 -19.55
C MET A 322 30.30 -3.95 -19.41
N PRO A 323 29.43 -3.52 -20.32
CA PRO A 323 28.75 -2.23 -20.16
C PRO A 323 28.03 -2.25 -18.82
N GLU A 324 28.25 -1.23 -17.98
CA GLU A 324 27.49 -1.02 -16.74
C GLU A 324 26.02 -1.25 -17.06
N LYS A 325 25.39 -2.26 -16.42
CA LYS A 325 23.95 -2.47 -16.53
C LYS A 325 23.30 -1.16 -16.10
N LYS A 326 22.77 -0.39 -17.06
CA LYS A 326 21.96 0.78 -16.77
C LYS A 326 20.91 0.36 -15.75
N ALA A 327 20.80 1.11 -14.65
CA ALA A 327 19.78 0.89 -13.64
C ALA A 327 18.42 0.80 -14.35
N GLU A 328 17.72 -0.30 -14.12
CA GLU A 328 16.41 -0.52 -14.73
C GLU A 328 15.46 0.59 -14.28
N THR A 329 14.71 1.20 -15.19
CA THR A 329 13.82 2.32 -14.90
C THR A 329 12.39 1.86 -14.99
N VAL A 330 11.58 2.17 -13.99
CA VAL A 330 10.13 1.95 -14.00
C VAL A 330 9.46 3.16 -14.63
N LEU A 331 8.78 2.92 -15.74
CA LEU A 331 7.94 3.90 -16.43
C LEU A 331 6.48 3.45 -16.33
N TRP A 332 5.57 4.40 -16.14
CA TRP A 332 4.14 4.14 -16.25
C TRP A 332 3.44 5.22 -17.06
N MET A 333 2.40 4.81 -17.75
CA MET A 333 1.53 5.69 -18.51
C MET A 333 0.07 5.43 -18.13
N LEU A 334 -0.66 6.51 -17.91
CA LEU A 334 -2.11 6.50 -17.65
C LEU A 334 -2.76 7.30 -18.77
N VAL A 335 -3.50 6.60 -19.62
CA VAL A 335 -3.99 7.16 -20.89
C VAL A 335 -5.51 7.17 -20.90
N PRO A 336 -6.18 8.34 -20.88
CA PRO A 336 -7.63 8.42 -20.91
C PRO A 336 -8.20 8.27 -22.33
N ASP A 337 -9.27 7.50 -22.50
CA ASP A 337 -10.26 7.71 -23.53
C ASP A 337 -11.47 8.41 -22.89
N LYS A 338 -11.52 9.72 -22.99
CA LYS A 338 -12.55 10.55 -22.34
C LYS A 338 -13.94 10.29 -22.93
N ALA A 339 -14.03 9.93 -24.21
CA ALA A 339 -15.29 9.64 -24.89
C ALA A 339 -15.91 8.34 -24.35
N LYS A 340 -15.11 7.31 -24.15
CA LYS A 340 -15.54 6.01 -23.61
C LYS A 340 -15.49 5.96 -22.08
N ARG A 341 -14.99 7.02 -21.41
CA ARG A 341 -14.79 7.10 -19.96
C ARG A 341 -13.98 5.93 -19.40
N ILE A 342 -12.90 5.60 -20.07
CA ILE A 342 -11.94 4.59 -19.64
C ILE A 342 -10.54 5.18 -19.52
N ALA A 343 -9.71 4.54 -18.70
CA ALA A 343 -8.29 4.79 -18.58
C ALA A 343 -7.51 3.51 -18.88
N ALA A 344 -6.54 3.60 -19.77
CA ALA A 344 -5.56 2.56 -20.04
C ALA A 344 -4.32 2.80 -19.17
N VAL A 345 -3.85 1.77 -18.48
CA VAL A 345 -2.66 1.80 -17.63
C VAL A 345 -1.61 0.86 -18.17
N GLU A 346 -0.43 1.40 -18.46
CA GLU A 346 0.70 0.65 -18.99
C GLU A 346 1.93 0.85 -18.12
N LEU A 347 2.74 -0.21 -17.94
CA LEU A 347 3.98 -0.18 -17.16
C LEU A 347 5.14 -0.75 -17.97
N SER A 348 6.34 -0.21 -17.79
CA SER A 348 7.55 -0.76 -18.39
C SER A 348 8.03 -2.06 -17.74
N LEU A 349 7.64 -2.31 -16.48
CA LEU A 349 7.93 -3.57 -15.80
C LEU A 349 6.96 -4.65 -16.26
N THR A 350 7.52 -5.79 -16.65
CA THR A 350 6.75 -7.01 -16.90
C THR A 350 7.24 -8.06 -15.92
N GLU A 351 6.53 -8.23 -14.83
CA GLU A 351 6.66 -9.42 -14.03
C GLU A 351 5.94 -10.54 -14.76
N ASN A 352 6.49 -11.73 -14.84
CA ASN A 352 6.00 -13.07 -15.22
C ASN A 352 4.63 -13.21 -15.94
N GLU A 353 3.98 -12.12 -16.34
CA GLU A 353 2.69 -12.10 -17.03
C GLU A 353 2.83 -11.71 -18.51
N ALA A 354 1.89 -12.17 -19.32
CA ALA A 354 1.76 -11.69 -20.69
C ALA A 354 1.62 -10.16 -20.69
N ALA A 355 2.41 -9.46 -21.50
CA ALA A 355 2.34 -8.01 -21.62
C ALA A 355 0.91 -7.58 -21.98
N ALA A 356 0.32 -6.74 -21.16
CA ALA A 356 -1.07 -6.30 -21.29
C ALA A 356 -1.27 -4.89 -20.74
N THR A 357 -2.14 -4.14 -21.40
CA THR A 357 -2.66 -2.86 -20.93
C THR A 357 -3.86 -3.10 -20.02
N TYR A 358 -3.88 -2.48 -18.85
CA TYR A 358 -4.97 -2.60 -17.88
C TYR A 358 -5.99 -1.49 -18.09
N ILE A 359 -7.25 -1.84 -18.14
CA ILE A 359 -8.35 -0.92 -18.45
C ILE A 359 -9.20 -0.70 -17.21
N TYR A 360 -9.46 0.57 -16.90
CA TYR A 360 -10.27 1.03 -15.78
C TYR A 360 -11.37 1.96 -16.23
N ARG A 361 -12.48 2.01 -15.50
CA ARG A 361 -13.53 2.99 -15.69
C ARG A 361 -13.17 4.29 -14.98
N ILE A 362 -13.42 5.42 -15.60
CA ILE A 362 -13.24 6.73 -14.98
C ILE A 362 -14.53 7.12 -14.26
N PRO A 363 -14.56 7.12 -12.89
CA PRO A 363 -15.77 7.40 -12.13
C PRO A 363 -16.13 8.88 -12.06
N GLY A 364 -15.18 9.78 -12.27
CA GLY A 364 -15.32 11.23 -12.11
C GLY A 364 -14.47 12.04 -13.09
N ALA A 365 -13.83 13.10 -12.58
CA ALA A 365 -12.84 13.87 -13.34
C ALA A 365 -11.59 13.03 -13.60
N TRP A 366 -11.02 13.19 -14.79
CA TRP A 366 -9.85 12.41 -15.20
C TRP A 366 -8.63 12.70 -14.33
N GLU A 367 -8.36 13.97 -14.07
CA GLU A 367 -7.19 14.41 -13.32
C GLU A 367 -7.18 13.83 -11.89
N ASP A 368 -8.33 13.85 -11.23
CA ASP A 368 -8.48 13.28 -9.89
C ASP A 368 -8.29 11.75 -9.92
N PHE A 369 -8.86 11.09 -10.93
CA PHE A 369 -8.72 9.64 -11.07
C PHE A 369 -7.30 9.23 -11.45
N ALA A 370 -6.59 9.99 -12.28
CA ALA A 370 -5.18 9.75 -12.59
C ALA A 370 -4.30 9.76 -11.33
N ILE A 371 -4.54 10.70 -10.41
CA ILE A 371 -3.85 10.76 -9.12
C ILE A 371 -4.18 9.53 -8.26
N GLN A 372 -5.41 9.05 -8.26
CA GLN A 372 -5.80 7.84 -7.54
C GLN A 372 -5.12 6.58 -8.12
N ILE A 373 -5.05 6.46 -9.45
CA ILE A 373 -4.31 5.36 -10.10
C ILE A 373 -2.83 5.43 -9.71
N ASP A 374 -2.22 6.61 -9.83
CA ASP A 374 -0.81 6.83 -9.51
C ASP A 374 -0.50 6.44 -8.05
N ARG A 375 -1.36 6.88 -7.12
CA ARG A 375 -1.27 6.53 -5.70
C ARG A 375 -1.43 5.02 -5.46
N ALA A 376 -2.34 4.36 -6.18
CA ALA A 376 -2.55 2.93 -6.07
C ALA A 376 -1.36 2.12 -6.62
N LEU A 377 -0.77 2.56 -7.74
CA LEU A 377 0.43 1.95 -8.31
C LEU A 377 1.62 2.06 -7.36
N GLU A 378 1.82 3.24 -6.77
CA GLU A 378 2.88 3.47 -5.77
C GLU A 378 2.67 2.56 -4.54
N ALA A 379 1.47 2.49 -3.98
CA ALA A 379 1.17 1.67 -2.82
C ALA A 379 1.35 0.17 -3.07
N GLY A 380 1.04 -0.30 -4.27
CA GLY A 380 1.21 -1.68 -4.70
C GLY A 380 2.60 -1.99 -5.26
N GLU A 381 3.55 -1.05 -5.20
CA GLU A 381 4.87 -1.19 -5.85
C GLU A 381 4.78 -1.64 -7.31
N PHE A 382 3.78 -1.10 -8.02
CA PHE A 382 3.48 -1.43 -9.42
C PHE A 382 3.05 -2.89 -9.68
N ASP A 383 2.76 -3.68 -8.64
CA ASP A 383 2.17 -5.03 -8.77
C ASP A 383 0.71 -4.94 -9.24
N ARG A 384 0.48 -5.26 -10.53
CA ARG A 384 -0.84 -5.25 -11.13
C ARG A 384 -1.68 -6.48 -10.77
N GLN A 385 -1.08 -7.57 -10.33
CA GLN A 385 -1.81 -8.79 -9.94
C GLN A 385 -2.72 -8.54 -8.76
N LEU A 386 -2.29 -7.67 -7.84
CA LEU A 386 -3.07 -7.24 -6.69
C LEU A 386 -4.48 -6.74 -7.06
N ILE A 387 -4.62 -6.14 -8.25
CA ILE A 387 -5.89 -5.57 -8.71
C ILE A 387 -6.83 -6.65 -9.28
N GLN A 388 -6.29 -7.76 -9.78
CA GLN A 388 -7.06 -8.82 -10.42
C GLN A 388 -7.63 -9.84 -9.42
N LEU A 389 -7.07 -9.96 -8.23
CA LEU A 389 -7.54 -10.91 -7.24
C LEU A 389 -9.02 -10.67 -6.90
N SER A 390 -9.86 -11.71 -6.98
CA SER A 390 -11.24 -11.63 -6.53
C SER A 390 -11.32 -11.43 -5.02
N GLU A 391 -12.47 -11.00 -4.51
CA GLU A 391 -12.70 -10.88 -3.06
C GLU A 391 -12.55 -12.23 -2.33
N GLU A 392 -12.91 -13.33 -3.01
CA GLU A 392 -12.73 -14.69 -2.49
C GLU A 392 -11.25 -15.06 -2.41
N GLN A 393 -10.48 -14.75 -3.46
CA GLN A 393 -9.02 -14.96 -3.46
C GLN A 393 -8.31 -14.13 -2.39
N LEU A 394 -8.72 -12.87 -2.18
CA LEU A 394 -8.15 -12.03 -1.12
C LEU A 394 -8.41 -12.57 0.30
N ARG A 395 -9.45 -13.40 0.48
CA ARG A 395 -9.74 -14.03 1.79
C ARG A 395 -8.88 -15.25 2.08
N LEU A 396 -8.17 -15.77 1.08
CA LEU A 396 -7.28 -16.91 1.27
C LEU A 396 -6.09 -16.52 2.18
N PRO A 397 -5.62 -17.43 3.05
CA PRO A 397 -4.53 -17.13 3.98
C PRO A 397 -3.25 -16.63 3.30
N GLU A 398 -2.91 -17.16 2.13
CA GLU A 398 -1.74 -16.75 1.34
C GLU A 398 -1.83 -15.31 0.79
N ASN A 399 -3.01 -14.72 0.77
CA ASN A 399 -3.23 -13.35 0.30
C ASN A 399 -3.57 -12.36 1.44
N LEU A 400 -3.34 -12.75 2.69
CA LEU A 400 -3.67 -11.94 3.86
C LEU A 400 -3.00 -10.56 3.84
N GLU A 401 -1.71 -10.49 3.51
CA GLU A 401 -0.97 -9.23 3.40
C GLU A 401 -1.54 -8.34 2.28
N LYS A 402 -1.86 -8.92 1.13
CA LYS A 402 -2.49 -8.20 0.01
C LYS A 402 -3.86 -7.65 0.40
N ARG A 403 -4.66 -8.44 1.13
CA ARG A 403 -5.94 -7.99 1.68
C ARG A 403 -5.78 -6.83 2.66
N MET A 404 -4.79 -6.94 3.57
CA MET A 404 -4.46 -5.85 4.50
C MET A 404 -4.10 -4.58 3.77
N LEU A 405 -3.25 -4.65 2.74
CA LEU A 405 -2.83 -3.51 1.94
C LEU A 405 -4.01 -2.85 1.22
N VAL A 406 -4.86 -3.66 0.57
CA VAL A 406 -6.04 -3.16 -0.15
C VAL A 406 -6.99 -2.42 0.79
N LYS A 407 -7.36 -3.02 1.92
CA LYS A 407 -8.28 -2.41 2.90
C LYS A 407 -7.75 -1.11 3.52
N ARG A 408 -6.42 -0.98 3.64
CA ARG A 408 -5.75 0.19 4.23
C ARG A 408 -5.33 1.24 3.22
N THR A 409 -5.61 1.02 1.93
CA THR A 409 -5.25 1.94 0.84
C THR A 409 -6.47 2.23 -0.01
N PRO A 410 -7.24 3.31 0.28
CA PRO A 410 -8.47 3.63 -0.44
C PRO A 410 -8.30 3.70 -1.96
N ALA A 411 -7.16 4.21 -2.43
CA ALA A 411 -6.84 4.27 -3.85
C ALA A 411 -6.77 2.88 -4.51
N LEU A 412 -6.21 1.86 -3.83
CA LEU A 412 -6.20 0.48 -4.31
C LEU A 412 -7.62 -0.12 -4.34
N GLU A 413 -8.41 0.13 -3.32
CA GLU A 413 -9.79 -0.34 -3.26
C GLU A 413 -10.63 0.29 -4.39
N LEU A 414 -10.47 1.60 -4.62
CA LEU A 414 -11.10 2.29 -5.74
C LEU A 414 -10.67 1.70 -7.08
N LEU A 415 -9.37 1.50 -7.28
CA LEU A 415 -8.85 0.98 -8.55
C LEU A 415 -9.37 -0.42 -8.84
N ARG A 416 -9.44 -1.30 -7.84
CA ARG A 416 -10.04 -2.63 -7.96
C ARG A 416 -11.52 -2.56 -8.36
N LYS A 417 -12.30 -1.66 -7.76
CA LYS A 417 -13.72 -1.44 -8.11
C LYS A 417 -13.91 -0.94 -9.54
N GLN A 418 -12.94 -0.20 -10.08
CA GLN A 418 -13.00 0.39 -11.41
C GLN A 418 -12.35 -0.49 -12.48
N PHE A 419 -11.72 -1.62 -12.13
CA PHE A 419 -11.11 -2.52 -13.10
C PHE A 419 -12.13 -3.08 -14.08
N ALA A 420 -11.88 -2.89 -15.38
CA ALA A 420 -12.78 -3.33 -16.47
C ALA A 420 -12.24 -4.53 -17.24
N GLY A 421 -10.92 -4.74 -17.19
CA GLY A 421 -10.28 -5.85 -17.89
C GLY A 421 -8.87 -5.49 -18.36
N ARG A 422 -8.33 -6.32 -19.25
CA ARG A 422 -7.00 -6.14 -19.84
C ARG A 422 -7.01 -6.39 -21.34
N ALA A 423 -6.22 -5.62 -22.07
CA ALA A 423 -5.98 -5.79 -23.50
C ALA A 423 -4.58 -6.37 -23.73
N ILE A 424 -4.47 -7.52 -24.38
CA ILE A 424 -3.23 -8.27 -24.56
C ILE A 424 -2.46 -7.74 -25.75
N HIS A 425 -1.12 -7.63 -25.64
CA HIS A 425 -0.21 -7.07 -26.66
C HIS A 425 0.18 -8.11 -27.75
N THR A 426 -0.79 -8.77 -28.38
CA THR A 426 -0.50 -9.71 -29.47
C THR A 426 -0.48 -9.01 -30.83
N SER A 427 -1.41 -8.10 -31.07
CA SER A 427 -1.51 -7.24 -32.25
C SER A 427 -2.36 -6.01 -31.94
N MET A 428 -2.21 -4.93 -32.73
CA MET A 428 -3.02 -3.72 -32.56
C MET A 428 -4.52 -3.99 -32.70
N ASP A 429 -4.92 -4.82 -33.66
CA ASP A 429 -6.34 -5.15 -33.87
C ASP A 429 -6.93 -5.92 -32.69
N ARG A 430 -6.16 -6.87 -32.15
CA ARG A 430 -6.58 -7.62 -30.97
C ARG A 430 -6.66 -6.70 -29.76
N TRP A 431 -5.68 -5.84 -29.55
CA TRP A 431 -5.63 -4.87 -28.46
C TRP A 431 -6.84 -3.92 -28.51
N LYS A 432 -7.16 -3.35 -29.70
CA LYS A 432 -8.36 -2.51 -29.88
C LYS A 432 -9.65 -3.27 -29.57
N LYS A 433 -9.77 -4.50 -30.05
CA LYS A 433 -10.93 -5.36 -29.79
C LYS A 433 -11.10 -5.69 -28.30
N ASP A 434 -10.00 -5.95 -27.58
CA ASP A 434 -10.04 -6.22 -26.16
C ASP A 434 -10.46 -4.96 -25.38
N ILE A 435 -10.01 -3.76 -25.77
CA ILE A 435 -10.47 -2.49 -25.21
C ILE A 435 -11.98 -2.29 -25.43
N GLU A 436 -12.46 -2.51 -26.66
CA GLU A 436 -13.89 -2.41 -26.97
C GLU A 436 -14.72 -3.39 -26.13
N THR A 437 -14.22 -4.60 -25.95
CA THR A 437 -14.86 -5.63 -25.09
C THR A 437 -14.92 -5.14 -23.63
N CYS A 438 -13.82 -4.56 -23.10
CA CYS A 438 -13.81 -3.98 -21.76
C CYS A 438 -14.82 -2.82 -21.62
N CYS A 439 -14.96 -1.97 -22.65
CA CYS A 439 -15.96 -0.91 -22.68
C CYS A 439 -17.39 -1.44 -22.68
N ASN A 440 -17.69 -2.47 -23.48
CA ASN A 440 -19.02 -3.03 -23.64
C ASN A 440 -19.47 -3.80 -22.38
N ASN A 441 -18.56 -4.52 -21.72
CA ASN A 441 -18.83 -5.15 -20.43
C ASN A 441 -19.20 -4.15 -19.33
N THR A 442 -18.87 -2.85 -19.52
CA THR A 442 -19.27 -1.78 -18.61
C THR A 442 -20.76 -1.44 -18.70
N CYS A 443 -21.40 -1.65 -19.84
CA CYS A 443 -22.83 -1.40 -20.03
C CYS A 443 -23.72 -2.46 -19.35
N ILE A 444 -23.25 -3.71 -19.23
CA ILE A 444 -24.03 -4.82 -18.64
C ILE A 444 -24.10 -4.70 -17.11
N THR A 445 -23.03 -4.23 -16.44
CA THR A 445 -22.99 -4.12 -14.98
C THR A 445 -23.77 -2.92 -14.41
N SER A 446 -24.03 -1.87 -15.20
CA SER A 446 -24.90 -0.77 -14.77
C SER A 446 -26.38 -1.14 -14.82
N SER A 447 -26.79 -1.99 -15.75
CA SER A 447 -28.17 -2.52 -15.84
C SER A 447 -28.45 -3.68 -14.85
N GLU A 448 -27.42 -4.40 -14.41
CA GLU A 448 -27.59 -5.46 -13.39
C GLU A 448 -27.55 -4.92 -11.94
N LYS A 449 -26.96 -3.76 -11.69
CA LYS A 449 -27.02 -3.09 -10.36
C LYS A 449 -28.35 -2.42 -10.06
N GLU A 450 -29.23 -2.24 -11.05
CA GLU A 450 -30.66 -1.90 -10.85
C GLU A 450 -31.55 -3.13 -10.63
N LYS A 451 -31.01 -4.35 -10.62
CA LYS A 451 -31.71 -5.45 -9.96
C LYS A 451 -31.72 -5.15 -8.47
N VAL A 452 -32.76 -4.40 -8.09
CA VAL A 452 -33.28 -4.15 -6.76
C VAL A 452 -32.77 -5.27 -5.83
N MET A 453 -31.93 -4.93 -4.84
CA MET A 453 -31.76 -5.82 -3.69
C MET A 453 -33.14 -6.07 -3.14
N GLU A 454 -33.70 -7.25 -3.41
CA GLU A 454 -34.99 -7.67 -2.86
C GLU A 454 -34.85 -7.66 -1.35
N LYS A 455 -35.38 -6.62 -0.73
CA LYS A 455 -35.41 -6.51 0.73
C LYS A 455 -36.38 -7.55 1.27
N HIS A 456 -35.92 -8.32 2.22
CA HIS A 456 -36.74 -9.28 2.94
C HIS A 456 -36.93 -8.83 4.38
N CYS A 457 -38.08 -9.10 4.95
CA CYS A 457 -38.38 -8.81 6.34
C CYS A 457 -37.46 -9.64 7.26
N VAL A 458 -36.73 -8.98 8.15
CA VAL A 458 -35.80 -9.62 9.08
C VAL A 458 -36.46 -10.56 10.09
N THR A 459 -37.79 -10.43 10.29
CA THR A 459 -38.55 -11.24 11.25
C THR A 459 -39.23 -12.45 10.61
N CYS A 460 -39.81 -12.32 9.42
CA CYS A 460 -40.60 -13.42 8.81
C CYS A 460 -40.09 -13.83 7.42
N GLY A 461 -39.02 -13.23 6.90
CA GLY A 461 -38.45 -13.57 5.59
C GLY A 461 -39.26 -13.10 4.38
N ALA A 462 -40.42 -12.46 4.58
CA ALA A 462 -41.29 -12.04 3.48
C ALA A 462 -40.63 -10.95 2.63
N LYS A 463 -40.78 -11.01 1.31
CA LYS A 463 -40.29 -10.02 0.38
C LYS A 463 -40.97 -8.67 0.63
N LEU A 464 -40.17 -7.61 0.81
CA LEU A 464 -40.63 -6.25 1.03
C LEU A 464 -40.70 -5.48 -0.29
N GLN A 465 -41.77 -4.76 -0.52
CA GLN A 465 -41.86 -3.82 -1.65
C GLN A 465 -41.03 -2.57 -1.37
N ALA A 466 -40.47 -1.97 -2.43
CA ALA A 466 -39.69 -0.74 -2.30
C ALA A 466 -40.50 0.39 -1.65
N GLY A 467 -39.95 1.04 -0.60
CA GLY A 467 -40.60 2.16 0.06
C GLY A 467 -41.62 1.82 1.16
N VAL A 468 -41.87 0.54 1.48
CA VAL A 468 -42.77 0.19 2.60
C VAL A 468 -42.11 0.42 3.95
N LYS A 469 -42.86 1.01 4.88
CA LYS A 469 -42.40 1.29 6.24
C LYS A 469 -42.58 0.09 7.20
N PHE A 470 -43.47 -0.85 6.85
CA PHE A 470 -43.76 -2.02 7.66
C PHE A 470 -43.99 -3.25 6.74
N CYS A 471 -43.62 -4.43 7.23
CA CYS A 471 -43.88 -5.69 6.56
C CYS A 471 -45.38 -5.98 6.55
N GLY A 472 -45.96 -6.19 5.34
CA GLY A 472 -47.40 -6.49 5.18
C GLY A 472 -47.83 -7.83 5.76
N GLN A 473 -46.88 -8.75 6.08
CA GLN A 473 -47.15 -10.09 6.54
C GLN A 473 -47.04 -10.22 8.08
N CYS A 474 -46.10 -9.54 8.72
CA CYS A 474 -45.90 -9.64 10.20
C CYS A 474 -45.95 -8.31 10.94
N GLY A 475 -46.15 -7.20 10.24
CA GLY A 475 -46.24 -5.86 10.84
C GLY A 475 -44.92 -5.27 11.34
N THR A 476 -43.80 -5.97 11.24
CA THR A 476 -42.48 -5.48 11.68
C THR A 476 -42.02 -4.31 10.81
N ARG A 477 -41.42 -3.31 11.43
CA ARG A 477 -40.89 -2.14 10.73
C ARG A 477 -39.81 -2.58 9.75
N ALA A 478 -39.91 -2.18 8.49
CA ALA A 478 -38.90 -2.41 7.48
C ALA A 478 -37.71 -1.45 7.70
N ILE A 479 -36.52 -2.03 7.74
CA ILE A 479 -35.26 -1.29 7.96
C ILE A 479 -34.59 -1.07 6.59
#